data_0b88ef6389d27fef1733bb5d82f3e511
#
_entry.id   0b88ef6389d27fef1733bb5d82f3e511
#
_cell.length_a   1.000
_cell.length_b   1.000
_cell.length_c   1.000
_cell.angle_alpha   90.00
_cell.angle_beta   90.00
_cell.angle_gamma   90.00
#
_symmetry.space_group_name_H-M   'P 1'
#
loop_
_entity.id
_entity.type
_entity.pdbx_description
1 polymer ?
#
loop_
_entity_poly.entity_id
_entity_poly.type
_entity_poly.pdbx_seq_one_letter_code
_entity_poly.pdbx_strand_id
1 'polypeptide(L)'
;KKLRSSDAYSHGGMSGKRPDRATIVYVSKIRQAFKNIPVIIGGIEASLRRCAHYDYWTDKIRRSILLDSKADLLLYGMGEHSILQVASLLNKGIPIKQIKNVKGSVWTTGKKEEISEFLKESSQKENLSEKKVIFLPSFEEVSEYSPKGIHKFAESFLIQEQNTDSL
;
A
#
# COMPACT_ATOMS: atom_id res chain seq x y z
N LYS A 1 15.84 17.32 -10.76
CA LYS A 1 16.33 16.56 -9.59
C LYS A 1 17.78 16.93 -9.33
N LYS A 2 18.10 17.46 -8.15
CA LYS A 2 19.50 17.69 -7.76
C LYS A 2 20.13 16.35 -7.41
N LEU A 3 21.19 15.97 -8.11
CA LEU A 3 21.95 14.77 -7.80
C LEU A 3 22.64 14.95 -6.45
N ARG A 4 22.61 13.92 -5.60
CA ARG A 4 23.41 13.88 -4.37
C ARG A 4 24.88 13.75 -4.74
N SER A 5 25.76 14.44 -4.03
CA SER A 5 27.20 14.29 -4.22
C SER A 5 27.72 12.96 -3.67
N SER A 6 27.12 12.48 -2.58
CA SER A 6 27.47 11.22 -1.94
C SER A 6 26.22 10.53 -1.38
N ASP A 7 26.28 9.22 -1.14
CA ASP A 7 25.23 8.42 -0.54
C ASP A 7 25.83 7.41 0.43
N ALA A 8 25.73 7.69 1.74
CA ALA A 8 26.26 6.84 2.81
C ALA A 8 25.72 5.40 2.80
N TYR A 9 24.59 5.15 2.16
CA TYR A 9 23.96 3.82 2.05
C TYR A 9 24.31 3.07 0.76
N SER A 10 25.17 3.64 -0.08
CA SER A 10 25.67 2.99 -1.30
C SER A 10 27.08 2.47 -1.11
N HIS A 11 27.44 1.40 -1.81
CA HIS A 11 28.80 0.88 -1.82
C HIS A 11 29.81 1.97 -2.25
N GLY A 12 30.84 2.18 -1.44
CA GLY A 12 31.83 3.23 -1.67
C GLY A 12 31.31 4.65 -1.56
N GLY A 13 30.14 4.89 -0.94
CA GLY A 13 29.57 6.21 -0.80
C GLY A 13 29.08 6.86 -2.11
N MET A 14 29.03 6.09 -3.21
CA MET A 14 28.72 6.60 -4.54
C MET A 14 27.24 6.94 -4.68
N SER A 15 26.94 8.16 -5.16
CA SER A 15 25.59 8.59 -5.49
C SER A 15 25.05 7.89 -6.75
N GLY A 16 23.72 7.83 -6.88
CA GLY A 16 23.06 7.28 -8.07
C GLY A 16 23.01 5.77 -8.17
N LYS A 17 23.52 5.04 -7.18
CA LYS A 17 23.47 3.56 -7.14
C LYS A 17 22.16 3.00 -6.61
N ARG A 18 21.43 3.76 -5.79
CA ARG A 18 20.13 3.34 -5.29
C ARG A 18 19.02 3.73 -6.27
N PRO A 19 18.05 2.82 -6.52
CA PRO A 19 16.93 3.13 -7.41
C PRO A 19 16.03 4.22 -6.81
N ASP A 20 15.48 5.08 -7.66
CA ASP A 20 14.55 6.15 -7.25
C ASP A 20 13.25 5.61 -6.64
N ARG A 21 12.83 4.41 -7.04
CA ARG A 21 11.64 3.70 -6.53
C ARG A 21 12.08 2.36 -5.94
N ALA A 22 12.77 2.45 -4.81
CA ALA A 22 13.44 1.31 -4.20
C ALA A 22 12.50 0.13 -3.94
N THR A 23 11.33 0.37 -3.35
CA THR A 23 10.35 -0.68 -3.05
C THR A 23 9.95 -1.45 -4.32
N ILE A 24 9.61 -0.76 -5.40
CA ILE A 24 9.19 -1.41 -6.66
C ILE A 24 10.34 -2.24 -7.25
N VAL A 25 11.54 -1.67 -7.28
CA VAL A 25 12.71 -2.35 -7.83
C VAL A 25 13.08 -3.57 -7.00
N TYR A 26 13.12 -3.46 -5.68
CA TYR A 26 13.48 -4.57 -4.80
C TYR A 26 12.44 -5.68 -4.84
N VAL A 27 11.15 -5.38 -4.81
CA VAL A 27 10.10 -6.39 -4.98
C VAL A 27 10.25 -7.11 -6.33
N SER A 28 10.52 -6.37 -7.41
CA SER A 28 10.76 -6.96 -8.73
C SER A 28 11.95 -7.92 -8.71
N LYS A 29 13.06 -7.54 -8.05
CA LYS A 29 14.24 -8.41 -7.91
C LYS A 29 13.97 -9.66 -7.07
N ILE A 30 13.24 -9.51 -5.96
CA ILE A 30 12.80 -10.63 -5.14
C ILE A 30 11.95 -11.60 -5.95
N ARG A 31 10.99 -11.10 -6.74
CA ARG A 31 10.13 -11.92 -7.59
C ARG A 31 10.90 -12.65 -8.71
N GLN A 32 11.97 -12.04 -9.22
CA GLN A 32 12.87 -12.70 -10.18
C GLN A 32 13.65 -13.86 -9.56
N ALA A 33 14.15 -13.64 -8.34
CA ALA A 33 14.95 -14.65 -7.63
C ALA A 33 14.09 -15.76 -6.98
N PHE A 34 12.90 -15.40 -6.47
CA PHE A 34 12.02 -16.28 -5.70
C PHE A 34 10.58 -16.16 -6.20
N LYS A 35 10.13 -17.12 -6.97
CA LYS A 35 8.83 -17.05 -7.66
C LYS A 35 7.60 -17.15 -6.74
N ASN A 36 7.69 -17.90 -5.65
CA ASN A 36 6.50 -18.32 -4.88
C ASN A 36 6.53 -17.88 -3.40
N ILE A 37 7.40 -16.96 -3.02
CA ILE A 37 7.43 -16.48 -1.65
C ILE A 37 6.43 -15.32 -1.45
N PRO A 38 5.77 -15.22 -0.28
CA PRO A 38 5.01 -14.02 0.09
C PRO A 38 5.92 -12.80 0.17
N VAL A 39 5.51 -11.69 -0.44
CA VAL A 39 6.24 -10.43 -0.37
C VAL A 39 5.37 -9.39 0.31
N ILE A 40 5.82 -8.94 1.47
CA ILE A 40 5.16 -7.92 2.27
C ILE A 40 5.99 -6.65 2.20
N ILE A 41 5.36 -5.51 1.94
CA ILE A 41 6.02 -4.21 1.93
C ILE A 41 5.55 -3.36 3.10
N GLY A 42 6.39 -2.48 3.58
CA GLY A 42 6.10 -1.60 4.71
C GLY A 42 7.05 -0.40 4.77
N GLY A 43 7.05 0.28 5.91
CA GLY A 43 7.86 1.47 6.14
C GLY A 43 7.27 2.74 5.51
N ILE A 44 7.99 3.84 5.60
CA ILE A 44 7.50 5.19 5.24
C ILE A 44 7.06 5.25 3.77
N GLU A 45 7.85 4.74 2.83
CA GLU A 45 7.51 4.79 1.40
C GLU A 45 6.20 4.05 1.12
N ALA A 46 6.02 2.86 1.67
CA ALA A 46 4.82 2.06 1.48
C ALA A 46 3.61 2.72 2.15
N SER A 47 3.77 3.23 3.37
CA SER A 47 2.70 3.89 4.12
C SER A 47 2.15 5.12 3.40
N LEU A 48 3.03 6.00 2.92
CA LEU A 48 2.63 7.22 2.22
C LEU A 48 2.03 6.96 0.82
N ARG A 49 2.37 5.83 0.21
CA ARG A 49 1.93 5.46 -1.15
C ARG A 49 0.93 4.30 -1.16
N ARG A 50 0.27 4.03 -0.02
CA ARG A 50 -0.70 2.92 0.12
C ARG A 50 -1.97 3.10 -0.72
N CYS A 51 -2.36 4.35 -0.98
CA CYS A 51 -3.47 4.72 -1.86
C CYS A 51 -2.95 5.38 -3.14
N ALA A 52 -3.85 5.92 -3.95
CA ALA A 52 -3.46 6.80 -5.05
C ALA A 52 -2.70 8.02 -4.48
N HIS A 53 -1.56 8.36 -5.08
CA HIS A 53 -0.66 9.38 -4.56
C HIS A 53 -0.03 10.20 -5.69
N TYR A 54 0.32 11.44 -5.39
CA TYR A 54 1.05 12.30 -6.31
C TYR A 54 2.54 11.94 -6.32
N ASP A 55 3.06 11.61 -7.49
CA ASP A 55 4.49 11.38 -7.74
C ASP A 55 5.11 12.64 -8.37
N TYR A 56 5.73 13.47 -7.55
CA TYR A 56 6.33 14.73 -8.00
C TYR A 56 7.52 14.54 -8.96
N TRP A 57 8.10 13.36 -9.04
CA TRP A 57 9.17 13.06 -9.98
C TRP A 57 8.69 13.00 -11.43
N THR A 58 7.49 12.47 -11.62
CA THR A 58 6.87 12.31 -12.93
C THR A 58 5.72 13.28 -13.16
N ASP A 59 5.40 14.13 -12.16
CA ASP A 59 4.27 15.06 -12.18
C ASP A 59 2.95 14.37 -12.53
N LYS A 60 2.69 13.25 -11.84
CA LYS A 60 1.50 12.41 -12.12
C LYS A 60 0.94 11.78 -10.85
N ILE A 61 -0.36 11.54 -10.85
CA ILE A 61 -0.99 10.66 -9.87
C ILE A 61 -0.65 9.21 -10.25
N ARG A 62 -0.20 8.43 -9.26
CA ARG A 62 0.09 7.00 -9.39
C ARG A 62 -0.85 6.18 -8.54
N ARG A 63 -1.03 4.92 -8.92
CA ARG A 63 -1.79 3.94 -8.14
C ARG A 63 -1.08 3.60 -6.83
N SER A 64 -1.78 2.89 -5.96
CA SER A 64 -1.16 2.28 -4.77
C SER A 64 0.15 1.57 -5.12
N ILE A 65 1.18 1.78 -4.31
CA ILE A 65 2.48 1.10 -4.45
C ILE A 65 2.34 -0.43 -4.32
N LEU A 66 1.31 -0.93 -3.65
CA LEU A 66 1.01 -2.35 -3.58
C LEU A 66 0.74 -2.93 -4.99
N LEU A 67 -0.04 -2.22 -5.80
CA LEU A 67 -0.32 -2.59 -7.19
C LEU A 67 0.91 -2.43 -8.09
N ASP A 68 1.60 -1.30 -7.96
CA ASP A 68 2.75 -0.98 -8.81
C ASP A 68 3.96 -1.89 -8.52
N SER A 69 4.17 -2.30 -7.27
CA SER A 69 5.24 -3.22 -6.88
C SER A 69 4.91 -4.69 -7.11
N LYS A 70 3.61 -5.04 -7.21
CA LYS A 70 3.13 -6.43 -7.23
C LYS A 70 3.50 -7.21 -5.97
N ALA A 71 3.60 -6.55 -4.82
CA ALA A 71 3.68 -7.21 -3.53
C ALA A 71 2.33 -7.84 -3.16
N ASP A 72 2.31 -8.77 -2.23
CA ASP A 72 1.08 -9.47 -1.82
C ASP A 72 0.31 -8.71 -0.76
N LEU A 73 1.02 -8.02 0.15
CA LEU A 73 0.45 -7.29 1.27
C LEU A 73 1.29 -6.05 1.56
N LEU A 74 0.64 -4.99 2.03
CA LEU A 74 1.31 -3.79 2.53
C LEU A 74 0.89 -3.58 3.98
N LEU A 75 1.87 -3.31 4.85
CA LEU A 75 1.65 -2.90 6.23
C LEU A 75 2.06 -1.44 6.39
N TYR A 76 1.16 -0.61 6.95
CA TYR A 76 1.39 0.82 7.12
C TYR A 76 1.34 1.27 8.58
N GLY A 77 1.87 2.43 8.84
CA GLY A 77 2.01 2.96 10.19
C GLY A 77 3.09 2.22 10.99
N MET A 78 2.85 2.03 12.29
CA MET A 78 3.69 1.22 13.17
C MET A 78 3.35 -0.26 12.99
N GLY A 79 4.03 -0.89 12.05
CA GLY A 79 3.71 -2.23 11.55
C GLY A 79 4.20 -3.41 12.41
N GLU A 80 4.79 -3.18 13.59
CA GLU A 80 5.41 -4.22 14.42
C GLU A 80 4.40 -5.29 14.86
N HIS A 81 3.24 -4.87 15.34
CA HIS A 81 2.15 -5.78 15.71
C HIS A 81 1.59 -6.51 14.50
N SER A 82 1.36 -5.78 13.41
CA SER A 82 0.76 -6.31 12.20
C SER A 82 1.66 -7.36 11.55
N ILE A 83 3.00 -7.14 11.51
CA ILE A 83 3.92 -8.11 10.94
C ILE A 83 4.00 -9.40 11.76
N LEU A 84 3.96 -9.31 13.09
CA LEU A 84 3.91 -10.49 13.95
C LEU A 84 2.63 -11.30 13.74
N GLN A 85 1.49 -10.62 13.61
CA GLN A 85 0.21 -11.26 13.34
C GLN A 85 0.23 -11.97 11.96
N VAL A 86 0.72 -11.29 10.92
CA VAL A 86 0.86 -11.88 9.58
C VAL A 86 1.79 -13.09 9.61
N ALA A 87 2.95 -12.98 10.27
CA ALA A 87 3.90 -14.08 10.39
C ALA A 87 3.28 -15.29 11.11
N SER A 88 2.51 -15.06 12.18
CA SER A 88 1.78 -16.12 12.88
C SER A 88 0.76 -16.82 11.98
N LEU A 89 0.01 -16.06 11.18
CA LEU A 89 -0.99 -16.62 10.25
C LEU A 89 -0.31 -17.44 9.14
N LEU A 90 0.78 -16.94 8.58
CA LEU A 90 1.58 -17.68 7.59
C LEU A 90 2.16 -18.98 8.18
N ASN A 91 2.67 -18.94 9.42
CA ASN A 91 3.17 -20.11 10.12
C ASN A 91 2.09 -21.18 10.38
N LYS A 92 0.82 -20.77 10.49
CA LYS A 92 -0.34 -21.67 10.56
C LYS A 92 -0.77 -22.21 9.19
N GLY A 93 -0.03 -21.90 8.12
CA GLY A 93 -0.33 -22.36 6.77
C GLY A 93 -1.41 -21.54 6.04
N ILE A 94 -1.84 -20.40 6.58
CA ILE A 94 -2.83 -19.54 5.92
C ILE A 94 -2.16 -18.83 4.74
N PRO A 95 -2.64 -18.99 3.50
CA PRO A 95 -2.07 -18.34 2.34
C PRO A 95 -2.14 -16.81 2.47
N ILE A 96 -1.09 -16.10 2.02
CA ILE A 96 -1.01 -14.63 2.12
C ILE A 96 -2.23 -13.91 1.52
N LYS A 97 -2.79 -14.44 0.44
CA LYS A 97 -3.99 -13.88 -0.22
C LYS A 97 -5.28 -13.96 0.61
N GLN A 98 -5.30 -14.83 1.63
CA GLN A 98 -6.44 -14.96 2.56
C GLN A 98 -6.26 -14.08 3.80
N ILE A 99 -5.11 -13.47 3.98
CA ILE A 99 -4.83 -12.57 5.12
C ILE A 99 -5.40 -11.19 4.79
N LYS A 100 -6.65 -10.93 5.20
CA LYS A 100 -7.39 -9.69 4.88
C LYS A 100 -7.79 -8.87 6.12
N ASN A 101 -7.71 -9.46 7.33
CA ASN A 101 -8.25 -8.86 8.57
C ASN A 101 -7.14 -8.45 9.56
N VAL A 102 -5.98 -8.02 9.07
CA VAL A 102 -4.91 -7.50 9.91
C VAL A 102 -5.02 -5.99 9.96
N LYS A 103 -5.10 -5.43 11.18
CA LYS A 103 -5.12 -3.96 11.36
C LYS A 103 -3.85 -3.34 10.78
N GLY A 104 -3.96 -2.19 10.14
CA GLY A 104 -2.82 -1.52 9.49
C GLY A 104 -2.33 -2.21 8.21
N SER A 105 -3.17 -3.05 7.57
CA SER A 105 -2.81 -3.70 6.31
C SER A 105 -3.60 -3.15 5.12
N VAL A 106 -2.98 -3.27 3.94
CA VAL A 106 -3.62 -3.04 2.64
C VAL A 106 -3.42 -4.27 1.78
N TRP A 107 -4.49 -4.78 1.22
CA TRP A 107 -4.51 -5.93 0.33
C TRP A 107 -5.32 -5.62 -0.92
N THR A 108 -5.18 -6.44 -1.94
CA THR A 108 -5.91 -6.28 -3.21
C THR A 108 -6.82 -7.47 -3.46
N THR A 109 -7.94 -7.21 -4.09
CA THR A 109 -8.81 -8.24 -4.66
C THR A 109 -8.95 -8.01 -6.16
N GLY A 110 -9.08 -9.08 -6.93
CA GLY A 110 -9.17 -9.01 -8.39
C GLY A 110 -10.57 -8.69 -8.91
N LYS A 111 -11.60 -8.76 -8.05
CA LYS A 111 -13.00 -8.63 -8.47
C LYS A 111 -13.81 -7.77 -7.50
N LYS A 112 -14.75 -6.99 -8.06
CA LYS A 112 -15.66 -6.17 -7.25
C LYS A 112 -16.60 -7.00 -6.36
N GLU A 113 -16.99 -8.18 -6.81
CA GLU A 113 -17.85 -9.12 -6.06
C GLU A 113 -17.17 -9.59 -4.76
N GLU A 114 -15.87 -9.83 -4.78
CA GLU A 114 -15.11 -10.24 -3.60
C GLU A 114 -15.10 -9.16 -2.50
N ILE A 115 -15.14 -7.88 -2.87
CA ILE A 115 -15.26 -6.78 -1.91
C ILE A 115 -16.62 -6.81 -1.24
N SER A 116 -17.69 -7.02 -2.01
CA SER A 116 -19.05 -7.09 -1.49
C SER A 116 -19.25 -8.26 -0.53
N GLU A 117 -18.68 -9.43 -0.82
CA GLU A 117 -18.68 -10.58 0.08
C GLU A 117 -17.89 -10.30 1.36
N PHE A 118 -16.69 -9.75 1.24
CA PHE A 118 -15.87 -9.39 2.39
C PHE A 118 -16.59 -8.40 3.33
N LEU A 119 -17.25 -7.39 2.78
CA LEU A 119 -18.02 -6.41 3.56
C LEU A 119 -19.22 -7.07 4.26
N LYS A 120 -19.91 -8.01 3.62
CA LYS A 120 -21.02 -8.77 4.22
C LYS A 120 -20.52 -9.68 5.36
N GLU A 121 -19.42 -10.41 5.13
CA GLU A 121 -18.83 -11.28 6.15
C GLU A 121 -18.33 -10.51 7.37
N SER A 122 -17.70 -9.36 7.16
CA SER A 122 -17.22 -8.51 8.25
C SER A 122 -18.35 -7.90 9.06
N SER A 123 -19.48 -7.60 8.43
CA SER A 123 -20.69 -7.10 9.12
C SER A 123 -21.41 -8.18 9.93
N GLN A 124 -21.29 -9.45 9.56
CA GLN A 124 -21.96 -10.57 10.25
C GLN A 124 -21.16 -11.14 11.42
N LYS A 125 -19.82 -11.07 11.37
CA LYS A 125 -18.92 -11.72 12.35
C LYS A 125 -18.68 -10.92 13.63
N GLU A 126 -19.05 -9.66 13.66
CA GLU A 126 -18.78 -8.80 14.81
C GLU A 126 -20.05 -8.06 15.25
N ASN A 127 -20.49 -8.32 16.50
CA ASN A 127 -21.28 -7.40 17.31
C ASN A 127 -20.47 -6.09 17.58
N LEU A 128 -19.69 -5.63 16.59
CA LEU A 128 -18.95 -4.38 16.67
C LEU A 128 -19.87 -3.27 16.15
N SER A 129 -20.41 -2.55 17.10
CA SER A 129 -20.91 -1.22 16.90
C SER A 129 -19.94 -0.46 15.97
N GLU A 130 -20.41 -0.16 14.74
CA GLU A 130 -19.90 0.93 13.92
C GLU A 130 -18.50 0.82 13.28
N LYS A 131 -18.16 -0.29 12.60
CA LYS A 131 -17.10 -0.17 11.59
C LYS A 131 -17.64 0.59 10.37
N LYS A 132 -17.38 1.89 10.35
CA LYS A 132 -17.72 2.75 9.22
C LYS A 132 -16.81 2.38 8.04
N VAL A 133 -17.40 1.84 6.96
CA VAL A 133 -16.68 1.66 5.69
C VAL A 133 -16.61 2.99 4.97
N ILE A 134 -15.41 3.41 4.58
CA ILE A 134 -15.16 4.66 3.88
C ILE A 134 -14.69 4.33 2.47
N PHE A 135 -15.37 4.87 1.48
CA PHE A 135 -14.97 4.76 0.08
C PHE A 135 -14.18 6.00 -0.33
N LEU A 136 -13.00 5.77 -0.88
CA LEU A 136 -12.21 6.83 -1.51
C LEU A 136 -12.56 6.92 -3.00
N PRO A 137 -12.40 8.10 -3.63
CA PRO A 137 -12.45 8.22 -5.08
C PRO A 137 -11.51 7.23 -5.75
N SER A 138 -11.93 6.67 -6.88
CA SER A 138 -11.12 5.70 -7.64
C SER A 138 -9.86 6.33 -8.22
N PHE A 139 -8.87 5.49 -8.58
CA PHE A 139 -7.66 5.97 -9.24
C PHE A 139 -7.99 6.70 -10.54
N GLU A 140 -8.94 6.20 -11.30
CA GLU A 140 -9.38 6.79 -12.56
C GLU A 140 -9.91 8.22 -12.35
N GLU A 141 -10.72 8.43 -11.31
CA GLU A 141 -11.27 9.75 -10.97
C GLU A 141 -10.19 10.74 -10.52
N VAL A 142 -9.25 10.31 -9.67
CA VAL A 142 -8.21 11.20 -9.13
C VAL A 142 -7.06 11.44 -10.10
N SER A 143 -6.85 10.57 -11.08
CA SER A 143 -5.77 10.68 -12.07
C SER A 143 -6.18 11.48 -13.31
N GLU A 144 -7.44 11.88 -13.42
CA GLU A 144 -7.91 12.73 -14.51
C GLU A 144 -7.22 14.11 -14.45
N TYR A 145 -6.54 14.50 -15.54
CA TYR A 145 -5.88 15.80 -15.60
C TYR A 145 -6.87 16.91 -15.93
N SER A 146 -7.70 17.23 -14.92
CA SER A 146 -8.76 18.23 -14.99
C SER A 146 -8.95 18.89 -13.62
N PRO A 147 -9.60 20.07 -13.53
CA PRO A 147 -9.99 20.65 -12.25
C PRO A 147 -10.79 19.69 -11.37
N LYS A 148 -11.65 18.86 -11.98
CA LYS A 148 -12.43 17.82 -11.29
C LYS A 148 -11.55 16.74 -10.68
N GLY A 149 -10.56 16.24 -11.41
CA GLY A 149 -9.61 15.23 -10.92
C GLY A 149 -8.77 15.77 -9.77
N ILE A 150 -8.29 17.02 -9.86
CA ILE A 150 -7.57 17.69 -8.78
C ILE A 150 -8.43 17.79 -7.51
N HIS A 151 -9.71 18.17 -7.67
CA HIS A 151 -10.64 18.25 -6.54
C HIS A 151 -10.87 16.87 -5.89
N LYS A 152 -11.08 15.85 -6.71
CA LYS A 152 -11.24 14.45 -6.24
C LYS A 152 -9.98 13.93 -5.53
N PHE A 153 -8.80 14.29 -5.99
CA PHE A 153 -7.55 13.96 -5.32
C PHE A 153 -7.45 14.61 -3.94
N ALA A 154 -7.76 15.91 -3.84
CA ALA A 154 -7.78 16.64 -2.57
C ALA A 154 -8.80 16.06 -1.60
N GLU A 155 -10.02 15.74 -2.07
CA GLU A 155 -11.06 15.06 -1.29
C GLU A 155 -10.56 13.73 -0.74
N SER A 156 -9.94 12.88 -1.57
CA SER A 156 -9.37 11.61 -1.15
C SER A 156 -8.32 11.77 -0.06
N PHE A 157 -7.47 12.80 -0.17
CA PHE A 157 -6.44 13.08 0.82
C PHE A 157 -7.05 13.51 2.16
N LEU A 158 -8.02 14.43 2.16
CA LEU A 158 -8.71 14.90 3.36
C LEU A 158 -9.43 13.75 4.08
N ILE A 159 -10.13 12.89 3.34
CA ILE A 159 -10.78 11.71 3.91
C ILE A 159 -9.77 10.79 4.60
N GLN A 160 -8.62 10.56 3.98
CA GLN A 160 -7.55 9.75 4.58
C GLN A 160 -7.01 10.38 5.87
N GLU A 161 -6.76 11.69 5.87
CA GLU A 161 -6.26 12.43 7.03
C GLU A 161 -7.25 12.38 8.19
N GLN A 162 -8.51 12.67 7.95
CA GLN A 162 -9.58 12.65 8.98
C GLN A 162 -9.79 11.28 9.63
N ASN A 163 -9.36 10.20 8.98
CA ASN A 163 -9.54 8.83 9.46
C ASN A 163 -8.22 8.16 9.87
N THR A 164 -7.13 8.91 9.96
CA THR A 164 -5.81 8.38 10.37
C THR A 164 -5.70 8.25 11.88
N ASP A 165 -6.38 9.08 12.66
CA ASP A 165 -6.30 9.12 14.13
C ASP A 165 -7.02 7.94 14.81
N SER A 166 -7.69 7.08 14.05
CA SER A 166 -8.34 5.87 14.56
C SER A 166 -7.41 4.63 14.56
N LEU A 167 -6.13 4.83 14.34
CA LEU A 167 -5.08 3.81 14.37
C LEU A 167 -4.41 3.81 15.74
#